data_978b1e9ec1271ef11e5d78f389944a8d
#
_entry.id   978b1e9ec1271ef11e5d78f389944a8d
#
_cell.length_a   1.000
_cell.length_b   1.000
_cell.length_c   1.000
_cell.angle_alpha   90.00
_cell.angle_beta   90.00
_cell.angle_gamma   90.00
#
_symmetry.space_group_name_H-M   'P 1'
#
loop_
_entity.id
_entity.type
_entity.pdbx_description
1 polymer ?
#
loop_
_entity_poly.entity_id
_entity_poly.type
_entity_poly.pdbx_seq_one_letter_code
_entity_poly.pdbx_strand_id
1 'polypeptide(L)'
;MDLWATKREQARSGVEPLAVRMRPRTLDEFAGQQHILGPGKLLRRMLAADTVTSMIFHGPPGTGKTTLAELIAKHTKRHFVRENAALVGVKRIREVCDESAKRLEFENKRTILFLDEIHRFTKSQQDVLLSDVERGLITLIGATTENPLFAVNSALVSRSTLFRLESLSEADIIGVLKRAIADPDRGYGRLSITVTDDALAIWAKKSDGDARRALGALEVAVRSQEINEGSKTQTATTDENASTSTSLRHTVTSSLVIDADVAQDSIQQKAAVYDASGDQHYDHASALIKSIRGSDPDAALYWLAHMLNAGEDPRFITRRLAILASEDIGNADPRAIMIASACFDIVERIGMPEARITLGQTVTYLALAPKSNASYVAIDEAMNDVAEGRTIPVPMHIKDGNVRKATKMSVKDARAAGGEGYKYAHTDGTRDDRLGMIGLQDYLGVDKSYYRPTDSGYEKQLAEALTRAKQARSPQGGPPLGGGSLPT
;
A
#
# COMPACT_ATOMS: atom_id res chain seq x y z
N MET A 1 -37.15 -29.70 -14.68
CA MET A 1 -36.74 -28.28 -14.55
C MET A 1 -37.62 -27.62 -13.52
N ASP A 2 -37.06 -27.10 -12.46
CA ASP A 2 -37.81 -26.53 -11.34
C ASP A 2 -38.35 -25.14 -11.72
N LEU A 3 -39.68 -25.06 -11.94
CA LEU A 3 -40.39 -23.80 -12.25
C LEU A 3 -40.17 -22.70 -11.20
N TRP A 4 -39.82 -23.08 -9.97
CA TRP A 4 -39.48 -22.18 -8.90
C TRP A 4 -38.05 -21.64 -8.98
N ALA A 5 -37.15 -22.34 -9.66
CA ALA A 5 -35.78 -21.85 -9.91
C ALA A 5 -35.81 -20.67 -10.87
N THR A 6 -36.60 -20.77 -11.95
CA THR A 6 -36.76 -19.70 -12.96
C THR A 6 -37.44 -18.44 -12.37
N LYS A 7 -38.46 -18.62 -11.51
CA LYS A 7 -39.10 -17.50 -10.80
C LYS A 7 -38.17 -16.84 -9.78
N ARG A 8 -37.37 -17.62 -9.07
CA ARG A 8 -36.34 -17.10 -8.14
C ARG A 8 -35.22 -16.36 -8.87
N GLU A 9 -34.83 -16.83 -10.04
CA GLU A 9 -33.81 -16.19 -10.88
C GLU A 9 -34.33 -14.86 -11.48
N GLN A 10 -35.60 -14.84 -11.93
CA GLN A 10 -36.25 -13.61 -12.38
C GLN A 10 -36.47 -12.58 -11.25
N ALA A 11 -36.83 -13.02 -10.05
CA ALA A 11 -36.96 -12.15 -8.89
C ALA A 11 -35.60 -11.61 -8.41
N ARG A 12 -34.52 -12.37 -8.53
CA ARG A 12 -33.17 -11.94 -8.25
C ARG A 12 -32.63 -10.94 -9.26
N SER A 13 -32.88 -11.15 -10.54
CA SER A 13 -32.40 -10.25 -11.61
C SER A 13 -32.95 -8.83 -11.48
N GLY A 14 -34.15 -8.64 -10.89
CA GLY A 14 -34.74 -7.32 -10.62
C GLY A 14 -34.13 -6.59 -9.41
N VAL A 15 -33.43 -7.31 -8.52
CA VAL A 15 -32.85 -6.76 -7.27
C VAL A 15 -31.32 -6.64 -7.36
N GLU A 16 -30.69 -7.38 -8.26
CA GLU A 16 -29.22 -7.32 -8.40
C GLU A 16 -28.75 -5.97 -8.96
N PRO A 17 -27.76 -5.32 -8.30
CA PRO A 17 -27.17 -4.08 -8.79
C PRO A 17 -26.61 -4.23 -10.21
N LEU A 18 -26.73 -3.19 -11.02
CA LEU A 18 -26.22 -3.16 -12.40
C LEU A 18 -24.75 -3.61 -12.50
N ALA A 19 -23.93 -3.21 -11.56
CA ALA A 19 -22.53 -3.60 -11.49
C ALA A 19 -22.31 -5.12 -11.33
N VAL A 20 -23.27 -5.84 -10.76
CA VAL A 20 -23.22 -7.30 -10.64
C VAL A 20 -23.73 -7.95 -11.93
N ARG A 21 -24.83 -7.45 -12.48
CA ARG A 21 -25.42 -7.95 -13.74
C ARG A 21 -24.46 -7.79 -14.93
N MET A 22 -23.72 -6.68 -14.97
CA MET A 22 -22.79 -6.33 -16.05
C MET A 22 -21.39 -6.93 -15.90
N ARG A 23 -21.17 -7.85 -14.94
CA ARG A 23 -19.88 -8.56 -14.85
C ARG A 23 -19.55 -9.25 -16.16
N PRO A 24 -18.29 -9.12 -16.65
CA PRO A 24 -17.82 -9.84 -17.82
C PRO A 24 -18.07 -11.36 -17.71
N ARG A 25 -18.56 -11.97 -18.78
CA ARG A 25 -18.81 -13.41 -18.87
C ARG A 25 -17.70 -14.15 -19.60
N THR A 26 -16.91 -13.42 -20.39
CA THR A 26 -15.73 -13.90 -21.14
C THR A 26 -14.55 -12.97 -20.93
N LEU A 27 -13.35 -13.44 -21.26
CA LEU A 27 -12.14 -12.62 -21.19
C LEU A 27 -12.17 -11.45 -22.19
N ASP A 28 -12.86 -11.59 -23.31
CA ASP A 28 -12.97 -10.55 -24.32
C ASP A 28 -13.94 -9.42 -23.90
N GLU A 29 -14.87 -9.71 -22.97
CA GLU A 29 -15.71 -8.69 -22.33
C GLU A 29 -14.96 -7.92 -21.23
N PHE A 30 -13.78 -8.40 -20.81
CA PHE A 30 -13.05 -7.79 -19.69
C PHE A 30 -12.43 -6.46 -20.14
N ALA A 31 -12.84 -5.37 -19.51
CA ALA A 31 -12.38 -4.03 -19.86
C ALA A 31 -10.98 -3.77 -19.31
N GLY A 32 -10.14 -3.09 -20.06
CA GLY A 32 -8.78 -2.70 -19.67
C GLY A 32 -7.82 -3.87 -19.51
N GLN A 33 -6.80 -3.71 -18.65
CA GLN A 33 -5.80 -4.71 -18.27
C GLN A 33 -5.03 -5.33 -19.46
N GLN A 34 -4.80 -4.58 -20.52
CA GLN A 34 -4.13 -5.07 -21.73
C GLN A 34 -2.69 -5.56 -21.47
N HIS A 35 -2.03 -5.02 -20.44
CA HIS A 35 -0.69 -5.44 -20.01
C HIS A 35 -0.67 -6.85 -19.40
N ILE A 36 -1.81 -7.38 -18.95
CA ILE A 36 -1.98 -8.74 -18.39
C ILE A 36 -2.71 -9.66 -19.38
N LEU A 37 -3.80 -9.17 -19.99
CA LEU A 37 -4.72 -9.97 -20.81
C LEU A 37 -4.53 -9.77 -22.30
N GLY A 38 -3.70 -8.83 -22.75
CA GLY A 38 -3.43 -8.59 -24.17
C GLY A 38 -2.87 -9.82 -24.89
N PRO A 39 -2.88 -9.81 -26.22
CA PRO A 39 -2.31 -10.92 -27.03
C PRO A 39 -0.86 -11.20 -26.62
N GLY A 40 -0.52 -12.48 -26.40
CA GLY A 40 0.83 -12.92 -26.03
C GLY A 40 1.25 -12.66 -24.58
N LYS A 41 0.41 -12.02 -23.75
CA LYS A 41 0.71 -11.76 -22.33
C LYS A 41 0.66 -13.04 -21.50
N LEU A 42 1.38 -13.02 -20.38
CA LEU A 42 1.62 -14.21 -19.54
C LEU A 42 0.33 -14.91 -19.13
N LEU A 43 -0.62 -14.19 -18.55
CA LEU A 43 -1.88 -14.78 -18.06
C LEU A 43 -2.67 -15.43 -19.23
N ARG A 44 -2.74 -14.76 -20.38
CA ARG A 44 -3.44 -15.31 -21.55
C ARG A 44 -2.77 -16.59 -22.09
N ARG A 45 -1.43 -16.66 -22.03
CA ARG A 45 -0.68 -17.89 -22.39
C ARG A 45 -0.91 -19.01 -21.37
N MET A 46 -0.93 -18.70 -20.07
CA MET A 46 -1.20 -19.69 -19.02
C MET A 46 -2.59 -20.28 -19.17
N LEU A 47 -3.58 -19.45 -19.51
CA LEU A 47 -4.95 -19.91 -19.79
C LEU A 47 -5.05 -20.78 -21.04
N ALA A 48 -4.39 -20.38 -22.13
CA ALA A 48 -4.42 -21.13 -23.37
C ALA A 48 -3.72 -22.51 -23.22
N ALA A 49 -2.73 -22.62 -22.37
CA ALA A 49 -2.00 -23.85 -22.08
C ALA A 49 -2.59 -24.68 -20.93
N ASP A 50 -3.66 -24.23 -20.27
CA ASP A 50 -4.21 -24.78 -19.00
C ASP A 50 -3.16 -25.02 -17.91
N THR A 51 -2.12 -24.16 -17.89
CA THR A 51 -1.02 -24.21 -16.92
C THR A 51 -1.20 -23.17 -15.83
N VAL A 52 -2.45 -22.99 -15.35
CA VAL A 52 -2.75 -22.00 -14.31
C VAL A 52 -2.21 -22.48 -12.98
N THR A 53 -1.26 -21.71 -12.44
CA THR A 53 -0.65 -21.86 -11.11
C THR A 53 -1.25 -20.87 -10.11
N SER A 54 -0.84 -20.95 -8.86
CA SER A 54 -1.26 -19.95 -7.86
C SER A 54 -0.79 -18.55 -8.24
N MET A 55 -1.62 -17.56 -7.95
CA MET A 55 -1.39 -16.17 -8.30
C MET A 55 -1.97 -15.19 -7.28
N ILE A 56 -1.43 -14.00 -7.26
CA ILE A 56 -1.91 -12.91 -6.42
C ILE A 56 -2.24 -11.72 -7.31
N PHE A 57 -3.50 -11.29 -7.25
CA PHE A 57 -3.99 -10.09 -7.90
C PHE A 57 -3.93 -8.93 -6.93
N HIS A 58 -3.20 -7.89 -7.26
CA HIS A 58 -3.17 -6.67 -6.46
C HIS A 58 -3.49 -5.44 -7.30
N GLY A 59 -4.02 -4.40 -6.67
CA GLY A 59 -4.38 -3.15 -7.32
C GLY A 59 -5.67 -2.53 -6.76
N PRO A 60 -6.06 -1.34 -7.24
CA PRO A 60 -7.18 -0.57 -6.72
C PRO A 60 -8.51 -1.33 -6.70
N PRO A 61 -9.49 -0.90 -5.88
CA PRO A 61 -10.82 -1.47 -5.90
C PRO A 61 -11.49 -1.23 -7.25
N GLY A 62 -12.45 -2.08 -7.62
CA GLY A 62 -13.22 -1.91 -8.87
C GLY A 62 -12.50 -2.30 -10.16
N THR A 63 -11.23 -2.70 -10.13
CA THR A 63 -10.43 -3.10 -11.30
C THR A 63 -10.73 -4.50 -11.84
N GLY A 64 -11.61 -5.26 -11.16
CA GLY A 64 -12.09 -6.56 -11.65
C GLY A 64 -11.36 -7.79 -11.10
N LYS A 65 -10.56 -7.70 -10.00
CA LYS A 65 -9.82 -8.83 -9.41
C LYS A 65 -10.70 -10.08 -9.22
N THR A 66 -11.81 -9.94 -8.55
CA THR A 66 -12.78 -11.04 -8.31
C THR A 66 -13.35 -11.59 -9.60
N THR A 67 -13.74 -10.72 -10.52
CA THR A 67 -14.30 -11.11 -11.82
C THR A 67 -13.29 -11.88 -12.67
N LEU A 68 -12.03 -11.44 -12.67
CA LEU A 68 -10.96 -12.12 -13.39
C LEU A 68 -10.72 -13.54 -12.84
N ALA A 69 -10.73 -13.70 -11.51
CA ALA A 69 -10.60 -15.01 -10.87
C ALA A 69 -11.77 -15.96 -11.26
N GLU A 70 -13.01 -15.44 -11.28
CA GLU A 70 -14.18 -16.20 -11.71
C GLU A 70 -14.08 -16.62 -13.19
N LEU A 71 -13.60 -15.73 -14.06
CA LEU A 71 -13.38 -16.03 -15.48
C LEU A 71 -12.30 -17.09 -15.69
N ILE A 72 -11.19 -17.04 -14.93
CA ILE A 72 -10.14 -18.04 -14.96
C ILE A 72 -10.68 -19.42 -14.57
N ALA A 73 -11.43 -19.47 -13.48
CA ALA A 73 -12.02 -20.73 -13.01
C ALA A 73 -13.00 -21.32 -14.04
N LYS A 74 -13.83 -20.48 -14.67
CA LYS A 74 -14.75 -20.89 -15.72
C LYS A 74 -14.00 -21.39 -16.97
N HIS A 75 -12.96 -20.69 -17.38
CA HIS A 75 -12.15 -21.07 -18.55
C HIS A 75 -11.43 -22.42 -18.34
N THR A 76 -10.88 -22.66 -17.17
CA THR A 76 -10.14 -23.89 -16.82
C THR A 76 -11.05 -25.02 -16.36
N LYS A 77 -12.36 -24.82 -16.28
CA LYS A 77 -13.36 -25.79 -15.79
C LYS A 77 -13.07 -26.34 -14.40
N ARG A 78 -12.25 -25.62 -13.61
CA ARG A 78 -11.93 -25.98 -12.22
C ARG A 78 -13.07 -25.60 -11.30
N HIS A 79 -13.18 -26.28 -10.16
CA HIS A 79 -14.15 -25.90 -9.13
C HIS A 79 -13.71 -24.58 -8.48
N PHE A 80 -14.62 -23.63 -8.38
CA PHE A 80 -14.34 -22.31 -7.82
C PHE A 80 -14.93 -22.16 -6.42
N VAL A 81 -14.08 -21.94 -5.44
CA VAL A 81 -14.48 -21.60 -4.07
C VAL A 81 -14.05 -20.17 -3.80
N ARG A 82 -15.01 -19.35 -3.39
CA ARG A 82 -14.77 -17.96 -3.04
C ARG A 82 -14.92 -17.77 -1.54
N GLU A 83 -13.88 -17.28 -0.91
CA GLU A 83 -13.86 -16.90 0.50
C GLU A 83 -13.33 -15.45 0.65
N ASN A 84 -13.70 -14.81 1.75
CA ASN A 84 -13.19 -13.47 2.10
C ASN A 84 -12.44 -13.56 3.41
N ALA A 85 -11.15 -13.20 3.41
CA ALA A 85 -10.28 -13.30 4.58
C ALA A 85 -10.74 -12.45 5.77
N ALA A 86 -11.52 -11.38 5.54
CA ALA A 86 -12.09 -10.59 6.62
C ALA A 86 -13.26 -11.30 7.36
N LEU A 87 -13.89 -12.29 6.73
CA LEU A 87 -15.10 -12.95 7.24
C LEU A 87 -14.86 -14.38 7.71
N VAL A 88 -13.83 -15.06 7.17
CA VAL A 88 -13.58 -16.47 7.44
C VAL A 88 -12.35 -16.67 8.32
N GLY A 89 -12.37 -17.72 9.15
CA GLY A 89 -11.23 -18.14 9.95
C GLY A 89 -10.49 -19.34 9.34
N VAL A 90 -9.37 -19.71 9.94
CA VAL A 90 -8.52 -20.85 9.54
C VAL A 90 -9.31 -22.17 9.45
N LYS A 91 -10.32 -22.36 10.32
CA LYS A 91 -11.15 -23.57 10.31
C LYS A 91 -11.83 -23.75 8.94
N ARG A 92 -12.47 -22.69 8.42
CA ARG A 92 -13.14 -22.74 7.12
C ARG A 92 -12.16 -23.02 5.98
N ILE A 93 -10.97 -22.45 6.04
CA ILE A 93 -9.93 -22.72 5.03
C ILE A 93 -9.52 -24.19 5.02
N ARG A 94 -9.33 -24.81 6.19
CA ARG A 94 -9.04 -26.25 6.28
C ARG A 94 -10.18 -27.11 5.73
N GLU A 95 -11.42 -26.77 6.02
CA GLU A 95 -12.59 -27.44 5.45
C GLU A 95 -12.57 -27.40 3.91
N VAL A 96 -12.27 -26.22 3.33
CA VAL A 96 -12.13 -26.06 1.88
C VAL A 96 -11.01 -26.91 1.31
N CYS A 97 -9.87 -26.98 1.99
CA CYS A 97 -8.74 -27.83 1.57
C CYS A 97 -9.11 -29.33 1.61
N ASP A 98 -9.78 -29.78 2.68
CA ASP A 98 -10.24 -31.16 2.82
C ASP A 98 -11.30 -31.52 1.75
N GLU A 99 -12.24 -30.63 1.49
CA GLU A 99 -13.24 -30.77 0.41
C GLU A 99 -12.55 -30.82 -0.96
N SER A 100 -11.49 -30.04 -1.15
CA SER A 100 -10.71 -29.99 -2.39
C SER A 100 -9.94 -31.29 -2.64
N ALA A 101 -9.37 -31.86 -1.59
CA ALA A 101 -8.69 -33.15 -1.67
C ALA A 101 -9.67 -34.27 -2.06
N LYS A 102 -10.83 -34.35 -1.41
CA LYS A 102 -11.90 -35.29 -1.77
C LYS A 102 -12.37 -35.12 -3.20
N ARG A 103 -12.57 -33.88 -3.65
CA ARG A 103 -13.02 -33.59 -5.03
C ARG A 103 -11.98 -34.01 -6.06
N LEU A 104 -10.70 -33.80 -5.75
CA LEU A 104 -9.63 -34.26 -6.64
C LEU A 104 -9.58 -35.79 -6.72
N GLU A 105 -9.75 -36.48 -5.60
CA GLU A 105 -9.74 -37.95 -5.50
C GLU A 105 -10.93 -38.60 -6.19
N PHE A 106 -12.16 -38.12 -5.94
CA PHE A 106 -13.39 -38.76 -6.42
C PHE A 106 -13.85 -38.24 -7.79
N GLU A 107 -13.61 -36.95 -8.11
CA GLU A 107 -14.11 -36.30 -9.32
C GLU A 107 -13.01 -35.97 -10.32
N ASN A 108 -11.74 -36.17 -9.96
CA ASN A 108 -10.56 -35.71 -10.73
C ASN A 108 -10.64 -34.21 -11.12
N LYS A 109 -11.24 -33.41 -10.23
CA LYS A 109 -11.50 -31.99 -10.48
C LYS A 109 -10.69 -31.12 -9.52
N ARG A 110 -9.81 -30.29 -10.10
CA ARG A 110 -8.99 -29.35 -9.34
C ARG A 110 -9.83 -28.19 -8.81
N THR A 111 -9.41 -27.61 -7.69
CA THR A 111 -10.08 -26.48 -7.05
C THR A 111 -9.24 -25.21 -7.17
N ILE A 112 -9.88 -24.11 -7.53
CA ILE A 112 -9.37 -22.75 -7.36
C ILE A 112 -9.99 -22.19 -6.09
N LEU A 113 -9.15 -21.86 -5.10
CA LEU A 113 -9.55 -21.09 -3.94
C LEU A 113 -9.25 -19.61 -4.23
N PHE A 114 -10.30 -18.82 -4.41
CA PHE A 114 -10.19 -17.37 -4.46
C PHE A 114 -10.34 -16.82 -3.04
N LEU A 115 -9.29 -16.17 -2.55
CA LEU A 115 -9.28 -15.55 -1.23
C LEU A 115 -9.23 -14.03 -1.39
N ASP A 116 -10.40 -13.39 -1.24
CA ASP A 116 -10.52 -11.94 -1.30
C ASP A 116 -9.95 -11.30 -0.03
N GLU A 117 -9.33 -10.12 -0.18
CA GLU A 117 -8.70 -9.36 0.92
C GLU A 117 -7.67 -10.18 1.73
N ILE A 118 -6.81 -10.97 1.03
CA ILE A 118 -5.85 -11.89 1.65
C ILE A 118 -4.97 -11.21 2.73
N HIS A 119 -4.74 -9.91 2.64
CA HIS A 119 -4.00 -9.11 3.62
C HIS A 119 -4.68 -9.04 5.00
N ARG A 120 -5.97 -9.36 5.10
CA ARG A 120 -6.70 -9.43 6.37
C ARG A 120 -6.33 -10.66 7.20
N PHE A 121 -5.75 -11.67 6.58
CA PHE A 121 -5.16 -12.79 7.30
C PHE A 121 -3.82 -12.40 7.89
N THR A 122 -3.58 -12.76 9.14
CA THR A 122 -2.24 -12.71 9.73
C THR A 122 -1.29 -13.65 8.98
N LYS A 123 0.01 -13.40 9.05
CA LYS A 123 1.01 -14.26 8.38
C LYS A 123 0.88 -15.73 8.80
N SER A 124 0.61 -16.00 10.08
CA SER A 124 0.37 -17.36 10.58
C SER A 124 -0.91 -18.01 10.02
N GLN A 125 -1.93 -17.22 9.71
CA GLN A 125 -3.14 -17.74 9.04
C GLN A 125 -2.87 -18.03 7.57
N GLN A 126 -2.04 -17.23 6.92
CA GLN A 126 -1.60 -17.46 5.55
C GLN A 126 -0.71 -18.71 5.43
N ASP A 127 0.08 -19.05 6.46
CA ASP A 127 0.93 -20.25 6.51
C ASP A 127 0.13 -21.55 6.37
N VAL A 128 -1.12 -21.56 6.81
CA VAL A 128 -2.00 -22.74 6.70
C VAL A 128 -2.23 -23.15 5.24
N LEU A 129 -2.19 -22.18 4.30
CA LEU A 129 -2.37 -22.43 2.87
C LEU A 129 -1.14 -23.03 2.19
N LEU A 130 0.06 -22.88 2.77
CA LEU A 130 1.32 -23.23 2.12
C LEU A 130 1.39 -24.71 1.71
N SER A 131 1.08 -25.61 2.64
CA SER A 131 1.15 -27.06 2.39
C SER A 131 0.28 -27.50 1.22
N ASP A 132 -0.95 -26.97 1.13
CA ASP A 132 -1.92 -27.41 0.14
C ASP A 132 -1.68 -26.75 -1.23
N VAL A 133 -1.13 -25.55 -1.23
CA VAL A 133 -0.62 -24.87 -2.45
C VAL A 133 0.60 -25.60 -2.99
N GLU A 134 1.56 -26.00 -2.14
CA GLU A 134 2.77 -26.75 -2.55
C GLU A 134 2.44 -28.12 -3.13
N ARG A 135 1.48 -28.80 -2.53
CA ARG A 135 1.01 -30.11 -3.03
C ARG A 135 0.13 -30.03 -4.26
N GLY A 136 -0.27 -28.82 -4.68
CA GLY A 136 -1.16 -28.61 -5.80
C GLY A 136 -2.61 -29.07 -5.58
N LEU A 137 -3.00 -29.30 -4.31
CA LEU A 137 -4.39 -29.63 -3.94
C LEU A 137 -5.34 -28.49 -4.24
N ILE A 138 -4.88 -27.26 -4.03
CA ILE A 138 -5.58 -26.04 -4.39
C ILE A 138 -4.71 -25.17 -5.27
N THR A 139 -5.34 -24.46 -6.20
CA THR A 139 -4.74 -23.31 -6.89
C THR A 139 -5.23 -22.06 -6.19
N LEU A 140 -4.33 -21.36 -5.48
CA LEU A 140 -4.70 -20.14 -4.77
C LEU A 140 -4.73 -18.95 -5.74
N ILE A 141 -5.82 -18.19 -5.71
CA ILE A 141 -5.87 -16.85 -6.30
C ILE A 141 -6.15 -15.87 -5.16
N GLY A 142 -5.10 -15.24 -4.63
CA GLY A 142 -5.24 -14.19 -3.62
C GLY A 142 -5.58 -12.85 -4.26
N ALA A 143 -6.49 -12.09 -3.67
CA ALA A 143 -6.77 -10.71 -4.08
C ALA A 143 -6.49 -9.75 -2.93
N THR A 144 -5.86 -8.62 -3.23
CA THR A 144 -5.56 -7.57 -2.26
C THR A 144 -5.54 -6.21 -2.91
N THR A 145 -5.85 -5.17 -2.14
CA THR A 145 -5.61 -3.77 -2.52
C THR A 145 -4.21 -3.31 -2.11
N GLU A 146 -3.57 -4.02 -1.19
CA GLU A 146 -2.23 -3.70 -0.67
C GLU A 146 -1.11 -4.28 -1.53
N ASN A 147 0.11 -3.74 -1.36
CA ASN A 147 1.29 -4.31 -2.01
C ASN A 147 1.59 -5.71 -1.43
N PRO A 148 1.52 -6.78 -2.25
CA PRO A 148 1.65 -8.15 -1.77
C PRO A 148 3.00 -8.47 -1.14
N LEU A 149 4.07 -7.74 -1.50
CA LEU A 149 5.40 -7.94 -0.90
C LEU A 149 5.44 -7.62 0.60
N PHE A 150 4.53 -6.77 1.09
CA PHE A 150 4.42 -6.42 2.51
C PHE A 150 3.26 -7.14 3.20
N ALA A 151 2.15 -7.28 2.49
CA ALA A 151 0.88 -7.76 3.03
C ALA A 151 0.74 -9.29 3.03
N VAL A 152 1.46 -9.98 2.13
CA VAL A 152 1.38 -11.44 2.00
C VAL A 152 2.67 -12.08 2.49
N ASN A 153 2.56 -13.29 3.04
CA ASN A 153 3.72 -14.08 3.46
C ASN A 153 4.66 -14.34 2.27
N SER A 154 5.96 -14.11 2.48
CA SER A 154 6.99 -14.28 1.45
C SER A 154 7.02 -15.69 0.84
N ALA A 155 6.68 -16.72 1.63
CA ALA A 155 6.60 -18.10 1.15
C ALA A 155 5.43 -18.31 0.16
N LEU A 156 4.27 -17.64 0.34
CA LEU A 156 3.17 -17.65 -0.63
C LEU A 156 3.50 -16.82 -1.86
N VAL A 157 4.15 -15.66 -1.66
CA VAL A 157 4.58 -14.79 -2.77
C VAL A 157 5.55 -15.53 -3.69
N SER A 158 6.55 -16.22 -3.15
CA SER A 158 7.55 -16.96 -3.93
C SER A 158 6.96 -18.12 -4.76
N ARG A 159 5.77 -18.61 -4.39
CA ARG A 159 5.04 -19.70 -5.07
C ARG A 159 3.90 -19.22 -5.93
N SER A 160 3.72 -17.92 -6.03
CA SER A 160 2.62 -17.29 -6.75
C SER A 160 3.12 -16.34 -7.84
N THR A 161 2.39 -16.26 -8.95
CA THR A 161 2.64 -15.22 -9.93
C THR A 161 1.89 -13.96 -9.53
N LEU A 162 2.60 -12.83 -9.45
CA LEU A 162 2.02 -11.54 -9.11
C LEU A 162 1.47 -10.85 -10.38
N PHE A 163 0.22 -10.43 -10.32
CA PHE A 163 -0.40 -9.62 -11.37
C PHE A 163 -0.92 -8.32 -10.76
N ARG A 164 -0.40 -7.20 -11.27
CA ARG A 164 -0.89 -5.88 -10.91
C ARG A 164 -2.04 -5.50 -11.83
N LEU A 165 -3.23 -5.25 -11.26
CA LEU A 165 -4.35 -4.67 -11.98
C LEU A 165 -4.30 -3.15 -11.81
N GLU A 166 -4.44 -2.43 -12.90
CA GLU A 166 -4.42 -0.97 -12.93
C GLU A 166 -5.86 -0.42 -12.92
N SER A 167 -6.01 0.83 -12.49
CA SER A 167 -7.28 1.56 -12.63
C SER A 167 -7.69 1.58 -14.09
N LEU A 168 -8.98 1.44 -14.34
CA LEU A 168 -9.50 1.53 -15.71
C LEU A 168 -9.35 2.96 -16.25
N SER A 169 -8.98 3.09 -17.51
CA SER A 169 -8.96 4.39 -18.18
C SER A 169 -10.38 4.95 -18.36
N GLU A 170 -10.50 6.26 -18.57
CA GLU A 170 -11.79 6.89 -18.88
C GLU A 170 -12.44 6.23 -20.10
N ALA A 171 -11.66 5.88 -21.12
CA ALA A 171 -12.14 5.18 -22.30
C ALA A 171 -12.68 3.77 -21.98
N ASP A 172 -12.02 3.02 -21.10
CA ASP A 172 -12.49 1.71 -20.65
C ASP A 172 -13.82 1.83 -19.90
N ILE A 173 -13.94 2.82 -19.01
CA ILE A 173 -15.17 3.10 -18.25
C ILE A 173 -16.31 3.47 -19.21
N ILE A 174 -16.08 4.37 -20.16
CA ILE A 174 -17.08 4.71 -21.19
C ILE A 174 -17.50 3.48 -21.97
N GLY A 175 -16.57 2.60 -22.33
CA GLY A 175 -16.86 1.34 -22.99
C GLY A 175 -17.76 0.41 -22.16
N VAL A 176 -17.52 0.33 -20.85
CA VAL A 176 -18.35 -0.44 -19.91
C VAL A 176 -19.76 0.15 -19.81
N LEU A 177 -19.86 1.48 -19.68
CA LEU A 177 -21.16 2.19 -19.62
C LEU A 177 -21.97 2.03 -20.91
N LYS A 178 -21.35 2.24 -22.07
CA LYS A 178 -22.02 2.06 -23.38
C LYS A 178 -22.55 0.62 -23.56
N ARG A 179 -21.78 -0.38 -23.11
CA ARG A 179 -22.22 -1.77 -23.11
C ARG A 179 -23.43 -1.98 -22.18
N ALA A 180 -23.41 -1.38 -20.97
CA ALA A 180 -24.52 -1.49 -20.02
C ALA A 180 -25.80 -0.82 -20.54
N ILE A 181 -25.69 0.26 -21.30
CA ILE A 181 -26.81 0.94 -21.94
C ILE A 181 -27.39 0.08 -23.08
N ALA A 182 -26.54 -0.56 -23.88
CA ALA A 182 -26.93 -1.31 -25.06
C ALA A 182 -27.38 -2.75 -24.79
N ASP A 183 -26.96 -3.39 -23.68
CA ASP A 183 -27.23 -4.79 -23.37
C ASP A 183 -28.71 -4.98 -22.98
N PRO A 184 -29.53 -5.74 -23.76
CA PRO A 184 -30.96 -5.90 -23.49
C PRO A 184 -31.28 -6.86 -22.36
N ASP A 185 -30.32 -7.73 -21.96
CA ASP A 185 -30.57 -8.78 -20.98
C ASP A 185 -30.03 -8.42 -19.60
N ARG A 186 -28.88 -7.76 -19.55
CA ARG A 186 -28.16 -7.43 -18.31
C ARG A 186 -28.24 -5.94 -17.98
N GLY A 187 -28.36 -5.10 -18.98
CA GLY A 187 -28.36 -3.65 -18.89
C GLY A 187 -29.71 -3.02 -19.12
N TYR A 188 -29.69 -1.93 -19.87
CA TYR A 188 -30.83 -1.07 -20.14
C TYR A 188 -31.27 -1.06 -21.61
N GLY A 189 -30.73 -1.97 -22.45
CA GLY A 189 -31.03 -1.98 -23.90
C GLY A 189 -32.48 -2.22 -24.30
N ARG A 190 -33.36 -2.57 -23.34
CA ARG A 190 -34.82 -2.65 -23.56
C ARG A 190 -35.55 -1.35 -23.28
N LEU A 191 -34.90 -0.40 -22.63
CA LEU A 191 -35.46 0.91 -22.34
C LEU A 191 -34.99 1.91 -23.41
N SER A 192 -35.88 2.86 -23.76
CA SER A 192 -35.54 3.93 -24.68
C SER A 192 -34.78 5.01 -23.91
N ILE A 193 -33.43 4.81 -23.73
CA ILE A 193 -32.56 5.71 -23.00
C ILE A 193 -31.59 6.39 -23.94
N THR A 194 -31.47 7.70 -23.84
CA THR A 194 -30.44 8.49 -24.51
C THR A 194 -29.54 9.10 -23.47
N VAL A 195 -28.27 8.74 -23.49
CA VAL A 195 -27.23 9.27 -22.59
C VAL A 195 -26.28 10.14 -23.40
N THR A 196 -26.04 11.38 -22.95
CA THR A 196 -25.15 12.30 -23.66
C THR A 196 -23.68 11.87 -23.45
N ASP A 197 -22.81 12.23 -24.40
CA ASP A 197 -21.36 11.97 -24.26
C ASP A 197 -20.75 12.73 -23.07
N ASP A 198 -21.28 13.91 -22.73
CA ASP A 198 -20.87 14.67 -21.53
C ASP A 198 -21.21 13.91 -20.23
N ALA A 199 -22.39 13.29 -20.16
CA ALA A 199 -22.77 12.45 -19.01
C ALA A 199 -21.81 11.25 -18.85
N LEU A 200 -21.47 10.58 -19.94
CA LEU A 200 -20.49 9.50 -19.94
C LEU A 200 -19.10 9.97 -19.48
N ALA A 201 -18.66 11.13 -19.95
CA ALA A 201 -17.35 11.70 -19.56
C ALA A 201 -17.32 12.08 -18.06
N ILE A 202 -18.41 12.63 -17.51
CA ILE A 202 -18.53 12.95 -16.08
C ILE A 202 -18.40 11.68 -15.23
N TRP A 203 -19.15 10.63 -15.57
CA TRP A 203 -19.06 9.36 -14.84
C TRP A 203 -17.68 8.72 -14.97
N ALA A 204 -17.09 8.72 -16.16
CA ALA A 204 -15.76 8.17 -16.39
C ALA A 204 -14.71 8.87 -15.52
N LYS A 205 -14.70 10.20 -15.51
CA LYS A 205 -13.78 11.00 -14.71
C LYS A 205 -13.99 10.86 -13.22
N LYS A 206 -15.25 10.94 -12.75
CA LYS A 206 -15.58 10.90 -11.30
C LYS A 206 -15.53 9.50 -10.70
N SER A 207 -15.57 8.44 -11.50
CA SER A 207 -15.46 7.06 -11.02
C SER A 207 -14.03 6.67 -10.62
N ASP A 208 -13.01 7.45 -11.03
CA ASP A 208 -11.61 7.22 -10.69
C ASP A 208 -11.15 5.78 -11.05
N GLY A 209 -11.55 5.32 -12.24
CA GLY A 209 -11.22 3.99 -12.75
C GLY A 209 -11.94 2.82 -12.08
N ASP A 210 -12.95 3.07 -11.22
CA ASP A 210 -13.79 2.04 -10.61
C ASP A 210 -15.08 1.82 -11.40
N ALA A 211 -15.16 0.71 -12.14
CA ALA A 211 -16.32 0.35 -12.94
C ALA A 211 -17.60 0.13 -12.12
N ARG A 212 -17.49 -0.33 -10.86
CA ARG A 212 -18.68 -0.54 -10.00
C ARG A 212 -19.35 0.80 -9.69
N ARG A 213 -18.52 1.81 -9.44
CA ARG A 213 -18.98 3.17 -9.12
C ARG A 213 -19.64 3.81 -10.34
N ALA A 214 -19.02 3.69 -11.52
CA ALA A 214 -19.60 4.21 -12.76
C ALA A 214 -20.95 3.56 -13.08
N LEU A 215 -21.04 2.22 -12.98
CA LEU A 215 -22.28 1.48 -13.20
C LEU A 215 -23.34 1.77 -12.14
N GLY A 216 -22.94 1.96 -10.88
CA GLY A 216 -23.86 2.38 -9.81
C GLY A 216 -24.45 3.78 -10.06
N ALA A 217 -23.64 4.73 -10.55
CA ALA A 217 -24.11 6.05 -10.92
C ALA A 217 -25.09 6.02 -12.09
N LEU A 218 -24.81 5.23 -13.12
CA LEU A 218 -25.75 4.99 -14.23
C LEU A 218 -27.06 4.39 -13.71
N GLU A 219 -27.01 3.42 -12.81
CA GLU A 219 -28.20 2.80 -12.22
C GLU A 219 -29.05 3.81 -11.44
N VAL A 220 -28.43 4.67 -10.65
CA VAL A 220 -29.12 5.74 -9.91
C VAL A 220 -29.76 6.74 -10.87
N ALA A 221 -29.03 7.17 -11.91
CA ALA A 221 -29.53 8.11 -12.92
C ALA A 221 -30.80 7.57 -13.62
N VAL A 222 -30.74 6.33 -14.07
CA VAL A 222 -31.90 5.70 -14.78
C VAL A 222 -33.08 5.59 -13.82
N ARG A 223 -32.92 5.03 -12.62
CA ARG A 223 -34.01 4.83 -11.65
C ARG A 223 -34.63 6.15 -11.19
N SER A 224 -33.84 7.21 -11.02
CA SER A 224 -34.34 8.52 -10.61
C SER A 224 -35.23 9.15 -11.70
N GLN A 225 -34.87 8.98 -12.97
CA GLN A 225 -35.67 9.50 -14.09
C GLN A 225 -36.95 8.70 -14.31
N GLU A 226 -36.94 7.38 -14.12
CA GLU A 226 -38.16 6.54 -14.18
C GLU A 226 -39.18 6.98 -13.13
N ILE A 227 -38.78 7.33 -11.91
CA ILE A 227 -39.66 7.81 -10.84
C ILE A 227 -40.23 9.19 -11.19
N ASN A 228 -39.43 10.11 -11.71
CA ASN A 228 -39.86 11.45 -12.10
C ASN A 228 -40.91 11.42 -13.23
N GLU A 229 -40.77 10.55 -14.21
CA GLU A 229 -41.75 10.39 -15.26
C GLU A 229 -43.05 9.74 -14.77
N GLY A 230 -42.93 8.72 -13.90
CA GLY A 230 -44.12 8.11 -13.26
C GLY A 230 -44.94 9.11 -12.43
N SER A 231 -44.27 10.07 -11.76
CA SER A 231 -44.96 11.14 -11.01
C SER A 231 -45.61 12.17 -11.91
N LYS A 232 -45.01 12.51 -13.04
CA LYS A 232 -45.62 13.45 -14.03
C LYS A 232 -46.86 12.87 -14.69
N THR A 233 -46.92 11.57 -14.90
CA THR A 233 -48.10 10.89 -15.49
C THR A 233 -49.28 10.84 -14.50
N GLN A 234 -49.03 10.81 -13.19
CA GLN A 234 -50.10 10.82 -12.17
C GLN A 234 -50.71 12.20 -11.94
N THR A 235 -49.95 13.29 -12.11
CA THR A 235 -50.46 14.65 -11.97
C THR A 235 -51.23 15.15 -13.18
N ALA A 236 -51.07 14.51 -14.35
CA ALA A 236 -51.83 14.86 -15.55
C ALA A 236 -53.24 14.25 -15.66
N THR A 237 -53.61 13.39 -14.69
CA THR A 237 -54.93 12.69 -14.71
C THR A 237 -55.97 13.28 -13.76
N THR A 238 -55.78 14.47 -13.21
CA THR A 238 -56.76 15.14 -12.28
C THR A 238 -57.52 16.30 -12.89
N ASP A 239 -57.54 16.50 -14.20
CA ASP A 239 -58.52 17.41 -14.83
C ASP A 239 -59.64 16.58 -15.42
N GLU A 240 -60.72 16.42 -14.63
CA GLU A 240 -62.03 15.92 -15.06
C GLU A 240 -62.72 16.98 -15.92
N ASN A 241 -62.93 16.67 -17.20
CA ASN A 241 -64.16 16.90 -17.95
C ASN A 241 -63.88 16.85 -19.46
N ALA A 242 -64.16 15.74 -20.10
CA ALA A 242 -64.80 15.69 -21.43
C ALA A 242 -65.02 14.26 -21.89
N SER A 243 -66.23 14.05 -22.26
CA SER A 243 -66.85 12.84 -22.78
C SER A 243 -66.23 12.30 -24.06
N THR A 244 -66.29 10.97 -24.19
CA THR A 244 -66.45 10.17 -25.42
C THR A 244 -65.45 10.35 -26.56
N SER A 245 -64.52 9.39 -26.65
CA SER A 245 -64.30 8.62 -27.88
C SER A 245 -63.21 7.58 -27.72
N THR A 246 -63.48 6.38 -28.17
CA THR A 246 -62.55 5.25 -28.31
C THR A 246 -61.35 5.66 -29.14
N SER A 247 -60.17 5.74 -28.52
CA SER A 247 -58.94 5.94 -29.24
C SER A 247 -57.80 5.17 -28.57
N LEU A 248 -57.22 4.31 -29.37
CA LEU A 248 -55.96 3.58 -29.24
C LEU A 248 -55.03 4.14 -28.18
N ARG A 249 -54.73 3.34 -27.16
CA ARG A 249 -53.59 3.60 -26.24
C ARG A 249 -52.31 3.63 -27.04
N HIS A 250 -51.91 4.80 -27.50
CA HIS A 250 -50.53 5.06 -27.82
C HIS A 250 -49.77 5.11 -26.49
N THR A 251 -49.08 4.04 -26.16
CA THR A 251 -47.99 4.10 -25.20
C THR A 251 -46.93 5.02 -25.78
N VAL A 252 -46.96 6.29 -25.40
CA VAL A 252 -45.86 7.22 -25.64
C VAL A 252 -44.72 6.69 -24.77
N THR A 253 -43.83 5.95 -25.40
CA THR A 253 -42.54 5.57 -24.80
C THR A 253 -41.73 6.87 -24.72
N SER A 254 -41.85 7.62 -23.62
CA SER A 254 -40.98 8.75 -23.37
C SER A 254 -39.53 8.24 -23.34
N SER A 255 -38.71 8.82 -24.20
CA SER A 255 -37.26 8.53 -24.20
C SER A 255 -36.64 9.20 -23.00
N LEU A 256 -36.13 8.38 -22.07
CA LEU A 256 -35.35 8.89 -20.93
C LEU A 256 -34.06 9.56 -21.41
N VAL A 257 -33.91 10.84 -21.15
CA VAL A 257 -32.69 11.60 -21.50
C VAL A 257 -31.88 11.82 -20.24
N ILE A 258 -30.61 11.38 -20.26
CA ILE A 258 -29.65 11.58 -19.21
C ILE A 258 -28.57 12.51 -19.72
N ASP A 259 -28.58 13.74 -19.22
CA ASP A 259 -27.64 14.79 -19.53
C ASP A 259 -26.54 14.93 -18.46
N ALA A 260 -25.71 15.94 -18.58
CA ALA A 260 -24.60 16.24 -17.68
C ALA A 260 -25.06 16.52 -16.25
N ASP A 261 -26.19 17.20 -16.06
CA ASP A 261 -26.68 17.58 -14.73
C ASP A 261 -27.17 16.34 -13.97
N VAL A 262 -27.98 15.50 -14.62
CA VAL A 262 -28.41 14.21 -14.05
C VAL A 262 -27.22 13.30 -13.74
N ALA A 263 -26.22 13.28 -14.61
CA ALA A 263 -25.01 12.51 -14.38
C ALA A 263 -24.20 13.04 -13.19
N GLN A 264 -24.10 14.35 -13.05
CA GLN A 264 -23.43 15.02 -11.93
C GLN A 264 -24.07 14.67 -10.58
N ASP A 265 -25.39 14.70 -10.51
CA ASP A 265 -26.19 14.44 -9.31
C ASP A 265 -26.20 12.96 -8.92
N SER A 266 -26.13 12.06 -9.92
CA SER A 266 -26.14 10.61 -9.70
C SER A 266 -24.82 10.05 -9.15
N ILE A 267 -23.71 10.79 -9.30
CA ILE A 267 -22.40 10.37 -8.82
C ILE A 267 -21.90 11.32 -7.72
N GLN A 268 -22.11 10.94 -6.46
CA GLN A 268 -21.55 11.69 -5.35
C GLN A 268 -20.01 11.75 -5.47
N GLN A 269 -19.44 12.91 -5.11
CA GLN A 269 -17.98 12.95 -4.90
C GLN A 269 -17.62 11.88 -3.89
N LYS A 270 -16.63 11.05 -4.24
CA LYS A 270 -15.96 10.19 -3.28
C LYS A 270 -15.51 11.13 -2.16
N ALA A 271 -16.05 11.03 -0.95
CA ALA A 271 -15.22 11.34 0.19
C ALA A 271 -13.93 10.60 -0.10
N ALA A 272 -12.79 11.31 -0.16
CA ALA A 272 -11.53 10.70 -0.49
C ALA A 272 -11.32 9.52 0.46
N VAL A 273 -11.81 8.34 0.07
CA VAL A 273 -11.58 7.10 0.82
C VAL A 273 -10.16 6.74 0.43
N TYR A 274 -9.27 7.30 1.20
CA TYR A 274 -7.87 6.97 1.18
C TYR A 274 -7.76 5.48 1.48
N ASP A 275 -7.27 4.73 0.52
CA ASP A 275 -6.85 3.37 0.80
C ASP A 275 -5.54 3.47 1.60
N ALA A 276 -5.70 3.51 2.93
CA ALA A 276 -4.59 3.64 3.89
C ALA A 276 -3.56 2.51 3.77
N SER A 277 -3.77 1.55 2.88
CA SER A 277 -2.96 0.37 2.66
C SER A 277 -2.49 0.19 1.20
N GLY A 278 -2.94 1.06 0.27
CA GLY A 278 -2.60 0.98 -1.16
C GLY A 278 -1.31 1.70 -1.56
N ASP A 279 -0.83 1.46 -2.78
CA ASP A 279 0.37 2.11 -3.36
C ASP A 279 0.29 3.65 -3.28
N GLN A 280 -0.90 4.24 -3.40
CA GLN A 280 -1.11 5.69 -3.28
C GLN A 280 -0.75 6.26 -1.91
N HIS A 281 -0.97 5.50 -0.83
CA HIS A 281 -0.55 5.86 0.51
C HIS A 281 0.96 6.10 0.58
N TYR A 282 1.74 5.17 0.03
CA TYR A 282 3.20 5.29 0.01
C TYR A 282 3.68 6.36 -0.97
N ASP A 283 2.97 6.58 -2.08
CA ASP A 283 3.31 7.62 -3.04
C ASP A 283 3.15 9.02 -2.45
N HIS A 284 2.05 9.30 -1.75
CA HIS A 284 1.82 10.60 -1.09
C HIS A 284 2.79 10.82 0.08
N ALA A 285 3.01 9.79 0.90
CA ALA A 285 4.02 9.86 1.96
C ALA A 285 5.43 10.10 1.39
N SER A 286 5.77 9.45 0.29
CA SER A 286 7.04 9.65 -0.43
C SER A 286 7.14 11.05 -1.02
N ALA A 287 6.05 11.59 -1.57
CA ALA A 287 6.01 12.94 -2.10
C ALA A 287 6.21 13.99 -0.99
N LEU A 288 5.52 13.82 0.16
CA LEU A 288 5.72 14.67 1.36
C LEU A 288 7.18 14.66 1.80
N ILE A 289 7.76 13.48 2.02
CA ILE A 289 9.14 13.31 2.45
C ILE A 289 10.13 13.93 1.48
N LYS A 290 9.97 13.68 0.16
CA LYS A 290 10.85 14.24 -0.88
C LYS A 290 10.75 15.75 -0.98
N SER A 291 9.57 16.33 -0.79
CA SER A 291 9.37 17.79 -0.77
C SER A 291 10.08 18.42 0.42
N ILE A 292 9.98 17.84 1.63
CA ILE A 292 10.70 18.29 2.82
C ILE A 292 12.22 18.16 2.60
N ARG A 293 12.69 17.04 2.07
CA ARG A 293 14.10 16.80 1.74
C ARG A 293 14.62 17.80 0.72
N GLY A 294 13.78 18.15 -0.26
CA GLY A 294 14.07 19.15 -1.29
C GLY A 294 13.94 20.60 -0.83
N SER A 295 13.60 20.85 0.45
CA SER A 295 13.40 22.19 1.02
C SER A 295 12.31 23.01 0.32
N ASP A 296 11.24 22.33 -0.12
CA ASP A 296 10.04 22.95 -0.72
C ASP A 296 8.86 22.85 0.30
N PRO A 297 8.64 23.91 1.12
CA PRO A 297 7.58 23.92 2.11
C PRO A 297 6.17 23.96 1.50
N ASP A 298 6.00 24.57 0.32
CA ASP A 298 4.68 24.68 -0.33
C ASP A 298 4.22 23.33 -0.87
N ALA A 299 5.10 22.60 -1.57
CA ALA A 299 4.83 21.24 -2.00
C ALA A 299 4.61 20.31 -0.79
N ALA A 300 5.40 20.44 0.27
CA ALA A 300 5.24 19.63 1.47
C ALA A 300 3.89 19.88 2.16
N LEU A 301 3.45 21.13 2.29
CA LEU A 301 2.12 21.47 2.83
C LEU A 301 1.00 20.95 1.95
N TYR A 302 1.15 21.01 0.63
CA TYR A 302 0.15 20.48 -0.30
C TYR A 302 -0.02 18.95 -0.09
N TRP A 303 1.07 18.20 -0.06
CA TRP A 303 1.01 16.75 0.16
C TRP A 303 0.50 16.39 1.55
N LEU A 304 0.86 17.15 2.59
CA LEU A 304 0.27 17.01 3.92
C LEU A 304 -1.25 17.20 3.88
N ALA A 305 -1.72 18.29 3.28
CA ALA A 305 -3.14 18.59 3.16
C ALA A 305 -3.88 17.52 2.37
N HIS A 306 -3.26 16.99 1.29
CA HIS A 306 -3.82 15.90 0.51
C HIS A 306 -3.98 14.63 1.36
N MET A 307 -2.95 14.24 2.13
CA MET A 307 -3.01 13.07 3.02
C MET A 307 -4.10 13.23 4.11
N LEU A 308 -4.17 14.41 4.74
CA LEU A 308 -5.18 14.68 5.78
C LEU A 308 -6.60 14.69 5.23
N ASN A 309 -6.83 15.29 4.07
CA ASN A 309 -8.14 15.31 3.40
C ASN A 309 -8.55 13.91 2.92
N ALA A 310 -7.58 13.09 2.58
CA ALA A 310 -7.79 11.69 2.22
C ALA A 310 -8.09 10.78 3.42
N GLY A 311 -7.98 11.27 4.66
CA GLY A 311 -8.26 10.52 5.88
C GLY A 311 -7.08 9.70 6.39
N GLU A 312 -5.83 10.07 6.02
CA GLU A 312 -4.62 9.43 6.55
C GLU A 312 -4.55 9.56 8.07
N ASP A 313 -4.08 8.52 8.75
CA ASP A 313 -3.83 8.55 10.19
C ASP A 313 -2.75 9.58 10.52
N PRO A 314 -3.05 10.63 11.28
CA PRO A 314 -2.07 11.63 11.69
C PRO A 314 -0.85 11.02 12.41
N ARG A 315 -1.01 9.88 13.09
CA ARG A 315 0.09 9.16 13.75
C ARG A 315 1.07 8.57 12.73
N PHE A 316 0.56 8.11 11.58
CA PHE A 316 1.43 7.66 10.51
C PHE A 316 2.27 8.81 9.96
N ILE A 317 1.66 9.97 9.72
CA ILE A 317 2.35 11.16 9.24
C ILE A 317 3.44 11.58 10.21
N THR A 318 3.14 11.68 11.52
CA THR A 318 4.12 12.07 12.54
C THR A 318 5.28 11.09 12.66
N ARG A 319 5.05 9.77 12.55
CA ARG A 319 6.11 8.76 12.48
C ARG A 319 7.05 8.99 11.30
N ARG A 320 6.50 9.31 10.13
CA ARG A 320 7.30 9.60 8.93
C ARG A 320 8.13 10.87 9.10
N LEU A 321 7.58 11.90 9.73
CA LEU A 321 8.29 13.14 10.03
C LEU A 321 9.44 12.91 11.04
N ALA A 322 9.24 12.08 12.06
CA ALA A 322 10.28 11.73 13.03
C ALA A 322 11.45 10.95 12.37
N ILE A 323 11.15 10.01 11.48
CA ILE A 323 12.16 9.29 10.70
C ILE A 323 12.95 10.28 9.83
N LEU A 324 12.27 11.14 9.07
CA LEU A 324 12.90 12.15 8.22
C LEU A 324 13.78 13.12 9.03
N ALA A 325 13.32 13.54 10.21
CA ALA A 325 14.10 14.41 11.07
C ALA A 325 15.46 13.80 11.47
N SER A 326 15.52 12.48 11.61
CA SER A 326 16.75 11.74 11.92
C SER A 326 17.57 11.39 10.67
N GLU A 327 16.90 11.03 9.57
CA GLU A 327 17.51 10.56 8.32
C GLU A 327 18.11 11.69 7.50
N ASP A 328 17.32 12.77 7.26
CA ASP A 328 17.65 13.81 6.30
C ASP A 328 18.15 15.12 6.93
N ILE A 329 17.76 15.40 8.18
CA ILE A 329 18.21 16.60 8.91
C ILE A 329 19.34 16.23 9.87
N GLY A 330 19.16 15.16 10.63
CA GLY A 330 20.14 14.61 11.54
C GLY A 330 20.75 15.69 12.46
N ASN A 331 22.05 15.69 12.56
CA ASN A 331 22.79 16.63 13.41
C ASN A 331 23.01 18.01 12.77
N ALA A 332 22.56 18.25 11.53
CA ALA A 332 22.62 19.60 10.97
C ALA A 332 21.69 20.56 11.74
N ASP A 333 20.54 20.06 12.24
CA ASP A 333 19.72 20.76 13.24
C ASP A 333 19.18 19.77 14.29
N PRO A 334 19.84 19.63 15.44
CA PRO A 334 19.43 18.70 16.51
C PRO A 334 18.03 18.97 17.08
N ARG A 335 17.45 20.14 16.84
CA ARG A 335 16.09 20.48 17.27
C ARG A 335 15.03 19.77 16.43
N ALA A 336 15.35 19.35 15.22
CA ALA A 336 14.40 18.75 14.31
C ALA A 336 13.73 17.50 14.91
N ILE A 337 14.50 16.59 15.51
CA ILE A 337 13.94 15.41 16.16
C ILE A 337 13.10 15.75 17.40
N MET A 338 13.48 16.80 18.15
CA MET A 338 12.74 17.29 19.31
C MET A 338 11.37 17.84 18.89
N ILE A 339 11.34 18.63 17.81
CA ILE A 339 10.11 19.19 17.24
C ILE A 339 9.21 18.08 16.68
N ALA A 340 9.78 17.11 15.98
CA ALA A 340 9.02 15.96 15.47
C ALA A 340 8.42 15.11 16.61
N SER A 341 9.16 14.90 17.70
CA SER A 341 8.68 14.21 18.90
C SER A 341 7.55 14.98 19.58
N ALA A 342 7.74 16.30 19.80
CA ALA A 342 6.68 17.13 20.37
C ALA A 342 5.41 17.17 19.48
N CYS A 343 5.60 17.19 18.15
CA CYS A 343 4.48 17.10 17.22
C CYS A 343 3.71 15.79 17.40
N PHE A 344 4.41 14.65 17.52
CA PHE A 344 3.79 13.35 17.74
C PHE A 344 2.91 13.37 18.99
N ASP A 345 3.45 13.82 20.12
CA ASP A 345 2.74 13.87 21.40
C ASP A 345 1.53 14.81 21.38
N ILE A 346 1.67 15.97 20.74
CA ILE A 346 0.58 16.96 20.65
C ILE A 346 -0.53 16.42 19.75
N VAL A 347 -0.19 15.91 18.57
CA VAL A 347 -1.16 15.36 17.60
C VAL A 347 -1.98 14.23 18.23
N GLU A 348 -1.35 13.36 19.01
CA GLU A 348 -2.04 12.26 19.69
C GLU A 348 -3.02 12.75 20.77
N ARG A 349 -2.72 13.86 21.44
CA ARG A 349 -3.54 14.41 22.53
C ARG A 349 -4.69 15.26 22.04
N ILE A 350 -4.47 16.11 21.02
CA ILE A 350 -5.49 17.06 20.56
C ILE A 350 -6.40 16.49 19.47
N GLY A 351 -5.90 15.58 18.62
CA GLY A 351 -6.67 14.99 17.53
C GLY A 351 -7.01 15.97 16.39
N MET A 352 -7.78 15.49 15.41
CA MET A 352 -8.28 16.30 14.30
C MET A 352 -9.58 17.02 14.72
N PRO A 353 -9.87 18.22 14.18
CA PRO A 353 -9.17 18.90 13.09
C PRO A 353 -7.99 19.78 13.51
N GLU A 354 -7.75 20.04 14.77
CA GLU A 354 -6.74 20.99 15.28
C GLU A 354 -5.31 20.49 15.05
N ALA A 355 -5.08 19.19 15.08
CA ALA A 355 -3.77 18.57 14.86
C ALA A 355 -3.10 19.01 13.53
N ARG A 356 -3.90 19.40 12.52
CA ARG A 356 -3.38 19.93 11.24
C ARG A 356 -2.48 21.14 11.41
N ILE A 357 -2.74 21.96 12.43
CA ILE A 357 -1.98 23.21 12.71
C ILE A 357 -0.55 22.84 13.15
N THR A 358 -0.44 21.93 14.11
CA THR A 358 0.85 21.42 14.60
C THR A 358 1.63 20.69 13.51
N LEU A 359 0.94 19.86 12.70
CA LEU A 359 1.54 19.19 11.55
C LEU A 359 2.07 20.19 10.54
N GLY A 360 1.31 21.22 10.18
CA GLY A 360 1.73 22.27 9.24
C GLY A 360 2.97 23.02 9.74
N GLN A 361 2.98 23.43 11.02
CA GLN A 361 4.15 24.05 11.64
C GLN A 361 5.38 23.15 11.58
N THR A 362 5.23 21.88 11.89
CA THR A 362 6.32 20.91 11.89
C THR A 362 6.89 20.70 10.49
N VAL A 363 6.01 20.51 9.50
CA VAL A 363 6.40 20.30 8.09
C VAL A 363 7.17 21.49 7.55
N THR A 364 6.70 22.72 7.79
CA THR A 364 7.39 23.94 7.34
C THR A 364 8.76 24.10 7.99
N TYR A 365 8.85 23.82 9.30
CA TYR A 365 10.12 23.84 10.01
C TYR A 365 11.12 22.83 9.44
N LEU A 366 10.69 21.56 9.29
CA LEU A 366 11.55 20.50 8.78
C LEU A 366 11.96 20.75 7.31
N ALA A 367 11.07 21.34 6.50
CA ALA A 367 11.39 21.68 5.12
C ALA A 367 12.52 22.72 5.02
N LEU A 368 12.56 23.69 5.93
CA LEU A 368 13.54 24.78 5.90
C LEU A 368 14.75 24.54 6.82
N ALA A 369 14.79 23.48 7.60
CA ALA A 369 15.93 23.11 8.40
C ALA A 369 17.15 22.73 7.52
N PRO A 370 18.39 23.00 7.94
CA PRO A 370 19.59 22.49 7.26
C PRO A 370 19.57 20.96 7.21
N LYS A 371 20.10 20.39 6.13
CA LYS A 371 20.04 18.95 5.86
C LYS A 371 21.39 18.28 6.02
N SER A 372 21.43 17.11 6.67
CA SER A 372 22.56 16.18 6.67
C SER A 372 22.07 14.76 6.94
N ASN A 373 22.53 13.81 6.15
CA ASN A 373 22.32 12.39 6.36
C ASN A 373 23.56 11.67 6.92
N ALA A 374 24.57 12.40 7.39
CA ALA A 374 25.85 11.84 7.81
C ALA A 374 25.70 10.76 8.91
N SER A 375 24.81 10.96 9.87
CA SER A 375 24.55 9.97 10.93
C SER A 375 23.86 8.72 10.41
N TYR A 376 22.91 8.86 9.47
CA TYR A 376 22.24 7.75 8.81
C TYR A 376 23.21 6.90 7.99
N VAL A 377 24.01 7.53 7.13
CA VAL A 377 25.06 6.85 6.34
C VAL A 377 26.07 6.14 7.24
N ALA A 378 26.45 6.76 8.36
CA ALA A 378 27.41 6.19 9.28
C ALA A 378 26.93 4.88 9.93
N ILE A 379 25.68 4.84 10.39
CA ILE A 379 25.13 3.62 11.00
C ILE A 379 24.89 2.54 9.95
N ASP A 380 24.44 2.88 8.75
CA ASP A 380 24.24 1.91 7.67
C ASP A 380 25.56 1.29 7.22
N GLU A 381 26.63 2.09 7.09
CA GLU A 381 27.97 1.58 6.76
C GLU A 381 28.47 0.60 7.85
N ALA A 382 28.28 0.95 9.12
CA ALA A 382 28.66 0.08 10.22
C ALA A 382 27.84 -1.23 10.26
N MET A 383 26.55 -1.16 10.03
CA MET A 383 25.68 -2.34 9.97
C MET A 383 26.04 -3.25 8.80
N ASN A 384 26.36 -2.69 7.64
CA ASN A 384 26.78 -3.46 6.47
C ASN A 384 28.11 -4.18 6.72
N ASP A 385 29.10 -3.54 7.37
CA ASP A 385 30.36 -4.20 7.74
C ASP A 385 30.12 -5.42 8.64
N VAL A 386 29.23 -5.29 9.62
CA VAL A 386 28.86 -6.40 10.51
C VAL A 386 28.12 -7.51 9.73
N ALA A 387 27.18 -7.15 8.87
CA ALA A 387 26.40 -8.12 8.08
C ALA A 387 27.26 -8.91 7.08
N GLU A 388 28.29 -8.28 6.51
CA GLU A 388 29.25 -8.92 5.60
C GLU A 388 30.36 -9.71 6.31
N GLY A 389 30.26 -9.85 7.63
CA GLY A 389 31.24 -10.60 8.43
C GLY A 389 32.55 -9.86 8.68
N ARG A 390 32.66 -8.58 8.32
CA ARG A 390 33.81 -7.73 8.66
C ARG A 390 33.72 -7.27 10.12
N THR A 391 33.67 -8.24 11.04
CA THR A 391 33.51 -7.97 12.46
C THR A 391 34.85 -7.61 13.12
N ILE A 392 34.82 -6.54 13.89
CA ILE A 392 35.98 -6.07 14.68
C ILE A 392 35.82 -6.63 16.10
N PRO A 393 36.82 -7.39 16.62
CA PRO A 393 36.75 -7.88 17.98
C PRO A 393 36.87 -6.73 18.97
N VAL A 394 36.09 -6.77 20.06
CA VAL A 394 36.15 -5.75 21.10
C VAL A 394 37.57 -5.70 21.70
N PRO A 395 38.26 -4.53 21.67
CA PRO A 395 39.60 -4.38 22.25
C PRO A 395 39.64 -4.79 23.72
N MET A 396 40.72 -5.49 24.11
CA MET A 396 40.82 -6.09 25.45
C MET A 396 40.63 -5.11 26.59
N HIS A 397 41.14 -3.86 26.46
CA HIS A 397 41.06 -2.86 27.49
C HIS A 397 39.67 -2.27 27.71
N ILE A 398 38.74 -2.39 26.75
CA ILE A 398 37.35 -1.92 26.90
C ILE A 398 36.35 -3.06 27.17
N LYS A 399 36.81 -4.32 27.28
CA LYS A 399 35.95 -5.44 27.69
C LYS A 399 35.46 -5.29 29.13
N ASP A 400 34.25 -5.76 29.43
CA ASP A 400 33.73 -5.75 30.80
C ASP A 400 34.66 -6.52 31.75
N GLY A 401 35.07 -5.90 32.85
CA GLY A 401 35.90 -6.47 33.87
C GLY A 401 35.29 -7.68 34.60
N ASN A 402 33.98 -7.79 34.65
CA ASN A 402 33.25 -8.93 35.24
C ASN A 402 33.38 -10.19 34.38
N VAL A 403 33.34 -10.06 33.05
CA VAL A 403 33.55 -11.18 32.12
C VAL A 403 34.98 -11.72 32.23
N ARG A 404 35.97 -10.87 32.49
CA ARG A 404 37.37 -11.28 32.74
C ARG A 404 37.52 -12.21 33.96
N LYS A 405 36.76 -11.95 35.04
CA LYS A 405 36.74 -12.82 36.24
C LYS A 405 36.15 -14.18 35.94
N ALA A 406 35.10 -14.25 35.10
CA ALA A 406 34.44 -15.47 34.73
C ALA A 406 35.28 -16.37 33.82
N THR A 407 36.15 -15.80 32.96
CA THR A 407 36.96 -16.54 31.97
C THR A 407 38.33 -16.98 32.51
N LYS A 408 38.65 -16.76 33.82
CA LYS A 408 39.95 -17.15 34.47
C LYS A 408 41.20 -16.68 33.72
N MET A 409 41.13 -15.64 32.89
CA MET A 409 42.31 -15.05 32.27
C MET A 409 43.14 -14.34 33.35
N SER A 410 44.39 -14.71 33.51
CA SER A 410 45.27 -14.10 34.45
C SER A 410 45.54 -12.65 34.03
N VAL A 411 45.79 -11.77 35.02
CA VAL A 411 46.20 -10.37 34.78
C VAL A 411 47.50 -10.29 33.96
N LYS A 412 48.35 -11.35 34.04
CA LYS A 412 49.56 -11.50 33.22
C LYS A 412 49.26 -11.69 31.74
N ASP A 413 48.24 -12.52 31.40
CA ASP A 413 47.89 -12.80 29.99
C ASP A 413 47.22 -11.59 29.33
N ALA A 414 46.45 -10.83 30.11
CA ALA A 414 45.89 -9.56 29.64
C ALA A 414 46.96 -8.47 29.38
N ARG A 415 48.03 -8.47 30.16
CA ARG A 415 49.22 -7.59 29.94
C ARG A 415 50.09 -8.06 28.77
N ALA A 416 50.26 -9.37 28.60
CA ALA A 416 51.05 -9.96 27.52
C ALA A 416 50.35 -9.76 26.13
N ALA A 417 49.01 -9.61 26.11
CA ALA A 417 48.25 -9.31 24.92
C ALA A 417 48.24 -7.81 24.53
N GLY A 418 49.08 -6.97 25.16
CA GLY A 418 49.23 -5.55 24.84
C GLY A 418 48.20 -4.62 25.49
N GLY A 419 47.34 -5.12 26.36
CA GLY A 419 46.28 -4.32 26.99
C GLY A 419 46.69 -3.74 28.33
N GLU A 420 47.13 -2.50 28.39
CA GLU A 420 46.92 -1.68 29.60
C GLU A 420 45.42 -1.69 29.92
N GLY A 421 45.05 -1.68 31.24
CA GLY A 421 43.64 -1.65 31.63
C GLY A 421 42.94 -0.38 31.12
N TYR A 422 41.61 -0.39 31.14
CA TYR A 422 40.82 0.77 30.73
C TYR A 422 41.25 2.04 31.45
N LYS A 423 41.50 3.08 30.65
CA LYS A 423 41.83 4.40 31.16
C LYS A 423 40.54 5.23 31.21
N TYR A 424 40.15 5.64 32.43
CA TYR A 424 38.93 6.39 32.61
C TYR A 424 39.12 7.84 32.15
N ALA A 425 38.34 8.28 31.17
CA ALA A 425 38.54 9.58 30.50
C ALA A 425 38.59 10.76 31.50
N HIS A 426 37.80 10.74 32.57
CA HIS A 426 37.76 11.81 33.57
C HIS A 426 39.01 11.89 34.44
N THR A 427 39.81 10.82 34.57
CA THR A 427 41.08 10.81 35.35
C THR A 427 42.30 10.75 34.45
N ASP A 428 42.24 9.99 33.36
CA ASP A 428 43.37 9.66 32.50
C ASP A 428 43.27 10.30 31.10
N GLY A 429 42.26 11.13 30.87
CA GLY A 429 42.01 11.85 29.62
C GLY A 429 42.70 13.21 29.57
N THR A 430 42.59 13.86 28.43
CA THR A 430 42.99 15.25 28.26
C THR A 430 41.79 16.19 28.26
N ARG A 431 41.91 17.38 28.80
CA ARG A 431 40.84 18.36 28.85
C ARG A 431 40.78 19.16 27.55
N ASP A 432 39.61 19.25 26.97
CA ASP A 432 39.28 20.16 25.88
C ASP A 432 38.19 21.13 26.37
N ASP A 433 38.30 22.40 26.00
CA ASP A 433 37.39 23.44 26.51
C ASP A 433 35.96 23.27 26.04
N ARG A 434 35.70 22.50 24.95
CA ARG A 434 34.40 22.27 24.36
C ARG A 434 33.88 20.87 24.60
N LEU A 435 34.76 19.86 24.50
CA LEU A 435 34.36 18.45 24.65
C LEU A 435 34.47 17.95 26.09
N GLY A 436 35.06 18.75 26.99
CA GLY A 436 35.35 18.31 28.35
C GLY A 436 36.55 17.35 28.36
N MET A 437 36.37 16.16 28.93
CA MET A 437 37.46 15.18 29.03
C MET A 437 37.45 14.21 27.83
N ILE A 438 38.54 14.17 27.08
CA ILE A 438 38.73 13.28 25.93
C ILE A 438 39.58 12.07 26.37
N GLY A 439 39.06 10.87 26.18
CA GLY A 439 39.82 9.63 26.39
C GLY A 439 40.87 9.42 25.31
N LEU A 440 42.10 9.04 25.74
CA LEU A 440 43.31 8.95 24.90
C LEU A 440 43.58 7.52 24.38
N GLN A 441 42.63 6.62 24.46
CA GLN A 441 42.77 5.23 24.02
C GLN A 441 42.00 4.95 22.74
N ASP A 442 42.38 3.89 22.07
CA ASP A 442 41.64 3.39 20.90
C ASP A 442 40.40 2.61 21.35
N TYR A 443 39.22 2.94 20.78
CA TYR A 443 37.97 2.31 21.12
C TYR A 443 37.46 1.32 20.05
N LEU A 444 38.02 1.34 18.84
CA LEU A 444 37.57 0.49 17.75
C LEU A 444 38.57 -0.65 17.45
N GLY A 445 39.86 -0.43 17.63
CA GLY A 445 40.94 -1.40 17.37
C GLY A 445 41.37 -1.45 15.90
N VAL A 446 40.78 -0.63 15.05
CA VAL A 446 41.14 -0.46 13.62
C VAL A 446 40.99 1.00 13.22
N ASP A 447 41.77 1.41 12.22
CA ASP A 447 41.67 2.77 11.67
C ASP A 447 40.52 2.83 10.67
N LYS A 448 39.29 3.01 11.19
CA LYS A 448 38.07 3.21 10.39
C LYS A 448 37.25 4.38 10.93
N SER A 449 36.67 5.14 10.02
CA SER A 449 35.81 6.29 10.34
C SER A 449 34.46 6.13 9.66
N TYR A 450 33.43 5.90 10.44
CA TYR A 450 32.04 5.82 9.95
C TYR A 450 31.40 7.21 9.87
N TYR A 451 31.46 7.99 10.95
CA TYR A 451 30.84 9.30 11.00
C TYR A 451 31.72 10.37 10.36
N ARG A 452 31.18 10.97 9.29
CA ARG A 452 31.85 12.05 8.53
C ARG A 452 30.88 13.24 8.51
N PRO A 453 30.92 14.13 9.51
CA PRO A 453 30.04 15.28 9.61
C PRO A 453 30.23 16.20 8.40
N THR A 454 29.12 16.81 7.96
CA THR A 454 29.10 17.80 6.89
C THR A 454 29.44 19.20 7.43
N ASP A 455 29.49 20.19 6.52
CA ASP A 455 29.58 21.61 6.85
C ASP A 455 28.23 22.29 7.05
N SER A 456 27.13 21.52 7.03
CA SER A 456 25.74 21.99 7.14
C SER A 456 25.33 22.24 8.59
N GLY A 457 24.80 23.42 8.87
CA GLY A 457 24.19 23.77 10.16
C GLY A 457 25.09 23.51 11.36
N TYR A 458 24.56 22.77 12.36
CA TYR A 458 25.29 22.45 13.59
C TYR A 458 26.40 21.40 13.37
N GLU A 459 26.33 20.59 12.30
CA GLU A 459 27.39 19.59 12.02
C GLU A 459 28.75 20.21 11.77
N LYS A 460 28.84 21.44 11.27
CA LYS A 460 30.10 22.17 11.18
C LYS A 460 30.82 22.23 12.52
N GLN A 461 30.07 22.48 13.60
CA GLN A 461 30.61 22.50 14.94
C GLN A 461 31.04 21.11 15.43
N LEU A 462 30.29 20.05 15.03
CA LEU A 462 30.66 18.67 15.35
C LEU A 462 31.92 18.22 14.59
N ALA A 463 32.11 18.68 13.35
CA ALA A 463 33.33 18.42 12.57
C ALA A 463 34.57 18.97 13.24
N GLU A 464 34.50 20.22 13.75
CA GLU A 464 35.56 20.82 14.50
C GLU A 464 35.86 20.07 15.81
N ALA A 465 34.81 19.64 16.53
CA ALA A 465 34.92 18.86 17.74
C ALA A 465 35.54 17.47 17.49
N LEU A 466 35.11 16.80 16.41
CA LEU A 466 35.69 15.51 16.00
C LEU A 466 37.17 15.63 15.65
N THR A 467 37.53 16.68 14.93
CA THR A 467 38.93 16.95 14.57
C THR A 467 39.83 17.10 15.83
N ARG A 468 39.36 17.88 16.80
CA ARG A 468 40.09 18.04 18.08
C ARG A 468 40.20 16.72 18.86
N ALA A 469 39.09 15.92 18.88
CA ALA A 469 39.11 14.62 19.55
C ALA A 469 40.09 13.63 18.89
N LYS A 470 40.20 13.66 17.57
CA LYS A 470 41.15 12.83 16.81
C LYS A 470 42.60 13.30 17.05
N GLN A 471 42.84 14.59 17.04
CA GLN A 471 44.15 15.17 17.31
C GLN A 471 44.63 14.82 18.75
N ALA A 472 43.79 14.91 19.76
CA ALA A 472 44.09 14.54 21.12
C ALA A 472 44.49 13.06 21.29
N ARG A 473 43.93 12.18 20.45
CA ARG A 473 44.24 10.73 20.47
C ARG A 473 45.46 10.36 19.66
N SER A 474 45.86 11.20 18.70
CA SER A 474 47.06 10.94 17.89
C SER A 474 48.31 11.10 18.79
N PRO A 475 49.22 10.11 18.82
CA PRO A 475 50.49 10.26 19.58
C PRO A 475 51.26 11.45 19.03
N GLN A 476 51.69 12.37 19.88
CA GLN A 476 52.62 13.42 19.49
C GLN A 476 53.91 12.77 18.97
N GLY A 477 54.11 12.75 17.64
CA GLY A 477 55.39 12.52 17.00
C GLY A 477 55.74 11.09 16.58
N GLY A 478 54.79 10.17 16.36
CA GLY A 478 55.04 8.86 15.71
C GLY A 478 54.60 8.84 14.25
N PRO A 479 55.32 8.10 13.34
CA PRO A 479 54.88 7.93 11.96
C PRO A 479 53.53 7.20 11.94
N PRO A 480 52.66 7.42 10.90
CA PRO A 480 51.38 6.74 10.80
C PRO A 480 51.58 5.23 10.83
N LEU A 481 50.85 4.57 11.73
CA LEU A 481 50.79 3.11 11.79
C LEU A 481 50.33 2.59 10.42
N GLY A 482 51.18 1.78 9.78
CA GLY A 482 50.99 1.28 8.45
C GLY A 482 49.61 0.60 8.26
N GLY A 483 48.94 0.98 7.19
CA GLY A 483 47.64 0.46 6.80
C GLY A 483 47.65 -1.07 6.69
N GLY A 484 47.08 -1.72 7.68
CA GLY A 484 46.65 -3.12 7.55
C GLY A 484 45.41 -3.17 6.63
N SER A 485 45.63 -3.56 5.39
CA SER A 485 44.56 -3.92 4.48
C SER A 485 43.74 -5.06 5.08
N LEU A 486 42.44 -4.87 5.15
CA LEU A 486 41.48 -5.94 5.46
C LEU A 486 41.66 -7.09 4.47
N PRO A 487 41.60 -8.36 4.87
CA PRO A 487 41.57 -9.47 3.94
C PRO A 487 40.28 -9.41 3.12
N THR A 488 40.43 -9.56 1.81
CA THR A 488 39.37 -9.65 0.79
C THR A 488 38.44 -10.82 1.01
#